data_56f3d5c65e8dc1db9183d190dbe5f46f
#
_entry.id   56f3d5c65e8dc1db9183d190dbe5f46f
#
_cell.length_a   1.000
_cell.length_b   1.000
_cell.length_c   1.000
_cell.angle_alpha   90.00
_cell.angle_beta   90.00
_cell.angle_gamma   90.00
#
_symmetry.space_group_name_H-M   'P 1'
#
loop_
_entity.id
_entity.type
_entity.pdbx_description
1 polymer ?
#
loop_
_entity_poly.entity_id
_entity_poly.type
_entity_poly.pdbx_seq_one_letter_code
_entity_poly.pdbx_strand_id
1 'polypeptide(L)'
;MSNLTDEEVPCLKTDDLKKVYGRREVVKGVSLEAKGGEVVGLLGPNGAGKTTTFSMVAGFVSPTSGSVSLNDQILTSLPAYKRARRGLVYLPQESSVFRKLTVEQNVRCIAETLSLSKVKENEMVEKRLDELRLTSLSHQKAYTLSGGERRRLEITRALVLEPKFLMLDEPFSGVDPISVSEVMAIIRQLRDSGIGIFLTDHNVRETLRVVDRAYLLYEGKVLTQGTADFLLSDAETREKYLGHDFEA
;
A
#
# COMPACT_ATOMS: atom_id res chain seq x y z
N MET A 1 20.29 31.15 -1.06
CA MET A 1 18.92 31.02 -0.50
C MET A 1 18.06 30.49 -1.63
N SER A 2 17.96 29.18 -1.73
CA SER A 2 17.13 28.51 -2.74
C SER A 2 15.69 28.48 -2.24
N ASN A 3 14.78 29.09 -3.01
CA ASN A 3 13.34 28.95 -2.81
C ASN A 3 12.97 27.46 -2.91
N LEU A 4 12.79 26.82 -1.76
CA LEU A 4 12.01 25.58 -1.69
C LEU A 4 10.59 25.99 -2.05
N THR A 5 10.15 25.67 -3.25
CA THR A 5 8.74 25.63 -3.60
C THR A 5 8.11 24.67 -2.60
N ASP A 6 7.06 25.12 -1.89
CA ASP A 6 6.15 24.26 -1.11
C ASP A 6 5.58 23.22 -2.08
N GLU A 7 6.28 22.10 -2.28
CA GLU A 7 5.67 20.94 -2.93
C GLU A 7 4.57 20.47 -1.97
N GLU A 8 3.35 20.68 -2.39
CA GLU A 8 2.17 20.30 -1.65
C GLU A 8 2.24 18.81 -1.31
N VAL A 9 2.19 18.48 -0.02
CA VAL A 9 2.27 17.08 0.47
C VAL A 9 1.20 16.26 -0.25
N PRO A 10 1.56 15.18 -0.96
CA PRO A 10 0.59 14.37 -1.67
C PRO A 10 -0.52 13.90 -0.74
N CYS A 11 -1.76 13.92 -1.22
CA CYS A 11 -2.92 13.53 -0.43
C CYS A 11 -3.84 12.60 -1.24
N LEU A 12 -4.03 11.38 -0.71
CA LEU A 12 -4.99 10.39 -1.23
C LEU A 12 -6.28 10.53 -0.43
N LYS A 13 -7.42 10.76 -1.13
CA LYS A 13 -8.73 10.89 -0.50
C LYS A 13 -9.77 9.99 -1.14
N THR A 14 -10.70 9.54 -0.31
CA THR A 14 -11.99 9.01 -0.78
C THR A 14 -13.11 9.81 -0.17
N ASP A 15 -14.17 10.00 -0.94
CA ASP A 15 -15.36 10.72 -0.50
C ASP A 15 -16.61 9.88 -0.76
N ASP A 16 -17.33 9.56 0.31
CA ASP A 16 -18.60 8.81 0.36
C ASP A 16 -18.60 7.54 -0.53
N LEU A 17 -17.50 6.75 -0.52
CA LEU A 17 -17.42 5.54 -1.32
C LEU A 17 -18.48 4.54 -0.93
N LYS A 18 -19.28 4.09 -1.92
CA LYS A 18 -20.29 3.04 -1.76
C LYS A 18 -20.09 1.94 -2.78
N LYS A 19 -20.37 0.70 -2.35
CA LYS A 19 -20.38 -0.45 -3.23
C LYS A 19 -21.55 -1.36 -2.93
N VAL A 20 -22.36 -1.60 -3.96
CA VAL A 20 -23.50 -2.51 -3.94
C VAL A 20 -23.24 -3.65 -4.92
N TYR A 21 -23.36 -4.88 -4.46
CA TYR A 21 -23.36 -6.11 -5.28
C TYR A 21 -24.75 -6.74 -5.24
N GLY A 22 -25.46 -6.68 -6.37
CA GLY A 22 -26.85 -7.10 -6.42
C GLY A 22 -27.72 -6.28 -5.45
N ARG A 23 -28.19 -6.90 -4.36
CA ARG A 23 -28.98 -6.25 -3.30
C ARG A 23 -28.17 -5.96 -2.02
N ARG A 24 -26.91 -6.38 -1.97
CA ARG A 24 -26.08 -6.24 -0.77
C ARG A 24 -25.19 -5.01 -0.88
N GLU A 25 -25.38 -4.04 -0.01
CA GLU A 25 -24.48 -2.92 0.17
C GLU A 25 -23.32 -3.34 1.08
N VAL A 26 -22.11 -3.43 0.49
CA VAL A 26 -20.90 -3.92 1.18
C VAL A 26 -20.09 -2.76 1.74
N VAL A 27 -20.07 -1.62 1.04
CA VAL A 27 -19.43 -0.38 1.49
C VAL A 27 -20.48 0.71 1.47
N LYS A 28 -20.63 1.43 2.59
CA LYS A 28 -21.77 2.27 2.90
C LYS A 28 -21.39 3.72 3.21
N GLY A 29 -20.59 4.33 2.32
CA GLY A 29 -20.15 5.73 2.49
C GLY A 29 -18.84 5.84 3.27
N VAL A 30 -17.76 5.28 2.73
CA VAL A 30 -16.43 5.31 3.36
C VAL A 30 -15.65 6.50 2.82
N SER A 31 -15.30 7.44 3.71
CA SER A 31 -14.42 8.56 3.45
C SER A 31 -13.12 8.37 4.23
N LEU A 32 -11.99 8.40 3.51
CA LEU A 32 -10.64 8.20 4.04
C LEU A 32 -9.73 9.31 3.51
N GLU A 33 -8.70 9.62 4.28
CA GLU A 33 -7.61 10.50 3.84
C GLU A 33 -6.29 9.88 4.26
N ALA A 34 -5.26 9.97 3.40
CA ALA A 34 -3.88 9.63 3.73
C ALA A 34 -2.94 10.65 3.08
N LYS A 35 -1.86 11.01 3.79
CA LYS A 35 -0.87 12.01 3.33
C LYS A 35 0.43 11.35 2.93
N GLY A 36 1.18 12.01 2.05
CA GLY A 36 2.57 11.63 1.76
C GLY A 36 3.40 11.66 3.05
N GLY A 37 4.31 10.69 3.21
CA GLY A 37 5.09 10.55 4.44
C GLY A 37 4.28 10.04 5.65
N GLU A 38 3.13 9.41 5.42
CA GLU A 38 2.29 8.82 6.46
C GLU A 38 1.98 7.35 6.14
N VAL A 39 1.94 6.50 7.16
CA VAL A 39 1.47 5.12 7.07
C VAL A 39 0.05 5.03 7.65
N VAL A 40 -0.93 4.78 6.79
CA VAL A 40 -2.34 4.67 7.17
C VAL A 40 -2.83 3.24 7.02
N GLY A 41 -3.39 2.68 8.08
CA GLY A 41 -3.98 1.35 8.11
C GLY A 41 -5.48 1.34 7.82
N LEU A 42 -5.97 0.27 7.17
CA LEU A 42 -7.39 -0.03 7.03
C LEU A 42 -7.68 -1.35 7.75
N LEU A 43 -8.21 -1.25 8.95
CA LEU A 43 -8.48 -2.38 9.86
C LEU A 43 -9.97 -2.73 9.89
N GLY A 44 -10.30 -3.87 10.47
CA GLY A 44 -11.68 -4.31 10.71
C GLY A 44 -11.85 -5.82 10.59
N PRO A 45 -12.96 -6.38 11.08
CA PRO A 45 -13.24 -7.81 11.01
C PRO A 45 -13.46 -8.30 9.57
N ASN A 46 -13.53 -9.62 9.42
CA ASN A 46 -13.87 -10.22 8.13
C ASN A 46 -15.28 -9.78 7.71
N GLY A 47 -15.41 -9.41 6.43
CA GLY A 47 -16.69 -8.91 5.90
C GLY A 47 -16.99 -7.43 6.18
N ALA A 48 -16.11 -6.70 6.87
CA ALA A 48 -16.28 -5.26 7.14
C ALA A 48 -16.22 -4.36 5.90
N GLY A 49 -15.81 -4.88 4.74
CA GLY A 49 -15.68 -4.11 3.50
C GLY A 49 -14.26 -3.65 3.16
N LYS A 50 -13.23 -4.05 3.94
CA LYS A 50 -11.83 -3.64 3.74
C LYS A 50 -11.34 -3.91 2.31
N THR A 51 -11.33 -5.17 1.88
CA THR A 51 -10.84 -5.58 0.55
C THR A 51 -11.59 -4.88 -0.58
N THR A 52 -12.92 -4.68 -0.42
CA THR A 52 -13.73 -3.96 -1.40
C THR A 52 -13.33 -2.48 -1.46
N THR A 53 -13.18 -1.82 -0.31
CA THR A 53 -12.74 -0.43 -0.22
C THR A 53 -11.35 -0.28 -0.82
N PHE A 54 -10.42 -1.15 -0.43
CA PHE A 54 -9.04 -1.16 -0.93
C PHE A 54 -9.00 -1.37 -2.45
N SER A 55 -9.79 -2.32 -2.98
CA SER A 55 -9.90 -2.57 -4.43
C SER A 55 -10.52 -1.39 -5.20
N MET A 56 -11.46 -0.65 -4.59
CA MET A 56 -12.01 0.58 -5.19
C MET A 56 -10.94 1.68 -5.24
N VAL A 57 -10.15 1.86 -4.18
CA VAL A 57 -9.05 2.83 -4.16
C VAL A 57 -7.95 2.44 -5.15
N ALA A 58 -7.61 1.16 -5.28
CA ALA A 58 -6.63 0.66 -6.23
C ALA A 58 -7.09 0.73 -7.71
N GLY A 59 -8.41 0.77 -7.96
CA GLY A 59 -8.99 0.84 -9.31
C GLY A 59 -9.26 -0.51 -9.97
N PHE A 60 -9.40 -1.58 -9.18
CA PHE A 60 -9.84 -2.90 -9.65
C PHE A 60 -11.36 -3.04 -9.62
N VAL A 61 -12.01 -2.32 -8.72
CA VAL A 61 -13.47 -2.31 -8.57
C VAL A 61 -13.97 -0.87 -8.71
N SER A 62 -14.94 -0.65 -9.59
CA SER A 62 -15.61 0.64 -9.68
C SER A 62 -16.59 0.82 -8.51
N PRO A 63 -16.57 1.95 -7.79
CA PRO A 63 -17.59 2.25 -6.79
C PRO A 63 -18.98 2.38 -7.45
N THR A 64 -20.02 2.16 -6.67
CA THR A 64 -21.41 2.46 -7.09
C THR A 64 -21.67 3.95 -7.03
N SER A 65 -21.11 4.63 -6.02
CA SER A 65 -21.08 6.09 -5.87
C SER A 65 -19.88 6.52 -5.05
N GLY A 66 -19.65 7.83 -4.96
CA GLY A 66 -18.49 8.40 -4.28
C GLY A 66 -17.28 8.53 -5.19
N SER A 67 -16.19 9.07 -4.66
CA SER A 67 -15.00 9.37 -5.45
C SER A 67 -13.69 8.96 -4.77
N VAL A 68 -12.66 8.76 -5.61
CA VAL A 68 -11.26 8.59 -5.21
C VAL A 68 -10.46 9.69 -5.90
N SER A 69 -9.63 10.39 -5.15
CA SER A 69 -8.74 11.43 -5.68
C SER A 69 -7.33 11.31 -5.12
N LEU A 70 -6.36 11.76 -5.90
CA LEU A 70 -4.97 11.96 -5.48
C LEU A 70 -4.63 13.42 -5.72
N ASN A 71 -4.39 14.19 -4.66
CA ASN A 71 -4.44 15.63 -4.66
C ASN A 71 -5.79 16.08 -5.26
N ASP A 72 -5.77 17.01 -6.22
CA ASP A 72 -6.97 17.51 -6.90
C ASP A 72 -7.40 16.66 -8.10
N GLN A 73 -6.69 15.56 -8.39
CA GLN A 73 -6.98 14.71 -9.54
C GLN A 73 -7.95 13.59 -9.18
N ILE A 74 -9.12 13.57 -9.80
CA ILE A 74 -10.10 12.48 -9.65
C ILE A 74 -9.59 11.23 -10.37
N LEU A 75 -9.48 10.14 -9.63
CA LEU A 75 -9.04 8.83 -10.13
C LEU A 75 -10.17 7.82 -10.30
N THR A 76 -11.38 8.13 -9.89
CA THR A 76 -12.51 7.19 -9.73
C THR A 76 -12.75 6.32 -10.97
N SER A 77 -12.77 6.92 -12.16
CA SER A 77 -13.02 6.22 -13.43
C SER A 77 -11.77 5.56 -14.04
N LEU A 78 -10.60 5.72 -13.42
CA LEU A 78 -9.35 5.23 -13.96
C LEU A 78 -9.07 3.80 -13.48
N PRO A 79 -8.68 2.89 -14.38
CA PRO A 79 -8.21 1.56 -14.02
C PRO A 79 -6.85 1.62 -13.31
N ALA A 80 -6.50 0.56 -12.57
CA ALA A 80 -5.31 0.48 -11.72
C ALA A 80 -4.01 0.92 -12.41
N TYR A 81 -3.75 0.48 -13.65
CA TYR A 81 -2.52 0.86 -14.37
C TYR A 81 -2.42 2.36 -14.67
N LYS A 82 -3.57 3.05 -14.88
CA LYS A 82 -3.59 4.51 -15.05
C LYS A 82 -3.41 5.25 -13.72
N ARG A 83 -3.89 4.67 -12.61
CA ARG A 83 -3.62 5.20 -11.26
C ARG A 83 -2.16 5.05 -10.90
N ALA A 84 -1.54 3.91 -11.23
CA ALA A 84 -0.11 3.68 -11.01
C ALA A 84 0.75 4.75 -11.72
N ARG A 85 0.44 5.08 -12.97
CA ARG A 85 1.12 6.16 -13.74
C ARG A 85 0.90 7.57 -13.15
N ARG A 86 -0.07 7.75 -12.25
CA ARG A 86 -0.31 9.00 -11.52
C ARG A 86 0.29 8.99 -10.12
N GLY A 87 0.99 7.91 -9.77
CA GLY A 87 1.69 7.77 -8.51
C GLY A 87 0.93 6.99 -7.43
N LEU A 88 -0.21 6.35 -7.73
CA LEU A 88 -0.89 5.44 -6.81
C LEU A 88 -0.63 3.99 -7.23
N VAL A 89 0.37 3.36 -6.62
CA VAL A 89 0.82 2.01 -6.98
C VAL A 89 0.29 0.99 -5.97
N TYR A 90 -0.17 -0.16 -6.48
CA TYR A 90 -0.72 -1.25 -5.66
C TYR A 90 0.18 -2.48 -5.70
N LEU A 91 0.43 -3.03 -4.52
CA LEU A 91 1.11 -4.31 -4.31
C LEU A 91 0.12 -5.33 -3.73
N PRO A 92 -0.17 -6.41 -4.45
CA PRO A 92 -1.10 -7.45 -4.01
C PRO A 92 -0.51 -8.30 -2.88
N GLN A 93 -1.40 -9.01 -2.19
CA GLN A 93 -1.04 -10.06 -1.24
C GLN A 93 -0.26 -11.19 -1.92
N GLU A 94 -0.75 -11.66 -3.07
CA GLU A 94 -0.10 -12.72 -3.83
C GLU A 94 1.15 -12.19 -4.55
N SER A 95 2.20 -13.01 -4.56
CA SER A 95 3.46 -12.65 -5.20
C SER A 95 3.30 -12.39 -6.69
N SER A 96 3.69 -11.20 -7.13
CA SER A 96 3.59 -10.73 -8.50
C SER A 96 4.90 -10.82 -9.31
N VAL A 97 5.94 -11.46 -8.75
CA VAL A 97 7.24 -11.56 -9.43
C VAL A 97 7.22 -12.54 -10.60
N PHE A 98 7.94 -12.22 -11.66
CA PHE A 98 8.17 -13.13 -12.77
C PHE A 98 9.22 -14.17 -12.37
N ARG A 99 8.79 -15.31 -11.88
CA ARG A 99 9.61 -16.33 -11.21
C ARG A 99 10.80 -16.81 -12.06
N LYS A 100 10.64 -16.92 -13.39
CA LYS A 100 11.68 -17.40 -14.32
C LYS A 100 12.66 -16.31 -14.78
N LEU A 101 12.37 -15.04 -14.50
CA LEU A 101 13.26 -13.92 -14.75
C LEU A 101 14.26 -13.75 -13.60
N THR A 102 15.40 -13.09 -13.88
CA THR A 102 16.32 -12.67 -12.81
C THR A 102 15.72 -11.51 -12.01
N VAL A 103 16.32 -11.18 -10.87
CA VAL A 103 15.95 -10.03 -10.05
C VAL A 103 16.03 -8.76 -10.89
N GLU A 104 17.16 -8.51 -11.57
CA GLU A 104 17.32 -7.36 -12.46
C GLU A 104 16.28 -7.35 -13.58
N GLN A 105 16.04 -8.47 -14.26
CA GLN A 105 15.04 -8.58 -15.33
C GLN A 105 13.63 -8.23 -14.84
N ASN A 106 13.27 -8.60 -13.59
CA ASN A 106 12.00 -8.24 -12.98
C ASN A 106 11.83 -6.72 -12.83
N VAL A 107 12.87 -6.01 -12.42
CA VAL A 107 12.87 -4.55 -12.27
C VAL A 107 12.86 -3.89 -13.65
N ARG A 108 13.68 -4.37 -14.58
CA ARG A 108 13.81 -3.86 -15.95
C ARG A 108 12.50 -3.94 -16.72
N CYS A 109 11.72 -5.02 -16.59
CA CYS A 109 10.41 -5.15 -17.23
C CYS A 109 9.45 -3.99 -16.89
N ILE A 110 9.56 -3.42 -15.70
CA ILE A 110 8.74 -2.25 -15.34
C ILE A 110 9.36 -0.97 -15.92
N ALA A 111 10.69 -0.80 -15.83
CA ALA A 111 11.40 0.36 -16.35
C ALA A 111 11.18 0.54 -17.87
N GLU A 112 11.14 -0.54 -18.66
CA GLU A 112 10.85 -0.52 -20.08
C GLU A 112 9.48 0.11 -20.43
N THR A 113 8.50 0.02 -19.49
CA THR A 113 7.17 0.62 -19.70
C THR A 113 7.17 2.15 -19.62
N LEU A 114 8.28 2.76 -19.15
CA LEU A 114 8.41 4.21 -18.97
C LEU A 114 8.99 4.91 -20.21
N SER A 115 9.37 4.16 -21.25
CA SER A 115 9.94 4.70 -22.50
C SER A 115 11.14 5.62 -22.26
N LEU A 116 12.00 5.28 -21.31
CA LEU A 116 13.24 5.99 -21.00
C LEU A 116 14.32 5.69 -22.05
N SER A 117 15.34 6.58 -22.14
CA SER A 117 16.57 6.23 -22.87
C SER A 117 17.29 5.07 -22.17
N LYS A 118 18.05 4.27 -22.93
CA LYS A 118 18.75 3.09 -22.37
C LYS A 118 19.69 3.43 -21.20
N VAL A 119 20.30 4.60 -21.25
CA VAL A 119 21.17 5.10 -20.16
C VAL A 119 20.34 5.32 -18.89
N LYS A 120 19.25 6.09 -19.00
CA LYS A 120 18.36 6.37 -17.86
C LYS A 120 17.69 5.13 -17.30
N GLU A 121 17.33 4.19 -18.18
CA GLU A 121 16.77 2.89 -17.78
C GLU A 121 17.77 2.11 -16.90
N ASN A 122 19.03 2.01 -17.34
CA ASN A 122 20.08 1.33 -16.57
C ASN A 122 20.33 2.00 -15.22
N GLU A 123 20.51 3.31 -15.20
CA GLU A 123 20.68 4.10 -13.96
C GLU A 123 19.52 3.87 -12.99
N MET A 124 18.28 3.86 -13.48
CA MET A 124 17.10 3.62 -12.66
C MET A 124 17.11 2.20 -12.09
N VAL A 125 17.36 1.19 -12.91
CA VAL A 125 17.40 -0.21 -12.47
C VAL A 125 18.47 -0.41 -11.39
N GLU A 126 19.70 0.08 -11.61
CA GLU A 126 20.79 0.00 -10.65
C GLU A 126 20.43 0.70 -9.33
N LYS A 127 19.93 1.94 -9.40
CA LYS A 127 19.47 2.71 -8.22
C LYS A 127 18.43 1.94 -7.41
N ARG A 128 17.40 1.38 -8.08
CA ARG A 128 16.32 0.67 -7.40
C ARG A 128 16.76 -0.65 -6.77
N LEU A 129 17.69 -1.36 -7.40
CA LEU A 129 18.28 -2.58 -6.82
C LEU A 129 19.12 -2.26 -5.58
N ASP A 130 19.89 -1.18 -5.62
CA ASP A 130 20.73 -0.77 -4.49
C ASP A 130 19.90 -0.29 -3.30
N GLU A 131 18.85 0.50 -3.54
CA GLU A 131 17.96 1.08 -2.53
C GLU A 131 17.37 0.02 -1.57
N LEU A 132 17.05 -1.17 -2.07
CA LEU A 132 16.52 -2.29 -1.27
C LEU A 132 17.50 -3.48 -1.17
N ARG A 133 18.81 -3.24 -1.36
CA ARG A 133 19.89 -4.22 -1.15
C ARG A 133 19.71 -5.51 -1.98
N LEU A 134 19.33 -5.36 -3.23
CA LEU A 134 19.15 -6.48 -4.17
C LEU A 134 20.27 -6.60 -5.20
N THR A 135 21.26 -5.70 -5.20
CA THR A 135 22.35 -5.65 -6.19
C THR A 135 23.13 -6.96 -6.26
N SER A 136 23.47 -7.57 -5.11
CA SER A 136 24.17 -8.85 -5.05
C SER A 136 23.35 -10.04 -5.56
N LEU A 137 22.03 -9.89 -5.65
CA LEU A 137 21.08 -10.90 -6.11
C LEU A 137 20.62 -10.67 -7.56
N SER A 138 21.10 -9.61 -8.23
CA SER A 138 20.62 -9.11 -9.51
C SER A 138 20.51 -10.20 -10.60
N HIS A 139 21.47 -11.11 -10.66
CA HIS A 139 21.54 -12.19 -11.64
C HIS A 139 20.85 -13.50 -11.20
N GLN A 140 20.38 -13.58 -9.95
CA GLN A 140 19.64 -14.75 -9.48
C GLN A 140 18.23 -14.79 -10.03
N LYS A 141 17.72 -16.00 -10.27
CA LYS A 141 16.32 -16.19 -10.69
C LYS A 141 15.36 -15.95 -9.52
N ALA A 142 14.27 -15.23 -9.75
CA ALA A 142 13.35 -14.85 -8.69
C ALA A 142 12.71 -16.03 -7.94
N TYR A 143 12.66 -17.22 -8.52
CA TYR A 143 12.16 -18.42 -7.83
C TYR A 143 13.12 -18.93 -6.74
N THR A 144 14.41 -18.52 -6.74
CA THR A 144 15.39 -18.92 -5.71
C THR A 144 15.39 -18.02 -4.48
N LEU A 145 14.68 -16.89 -4.54
CA LEU A 145 14.63 -15.91 -3.47
C LEU A 145 13.84 -16.42 -2.25
N SER A 146 14.31 -16.07 -1.07
CA SER A 146 13.57 -16.20 0.19
C SER A 146 12.28 -15.34 0.16
N GLY A 147 11.38 -15.52 1.13
CA GLY A 147 10.17 -14.72 1.26
C GLY A 147 10.45 -13.22 1.37
N GLY A 148 11.38 -12.83 2.25
CA GLY A 148 11.79 -11.45 2.46
C GLY A 148 12.46 -10.83 1.22
N GLU A 149 13.39 -11.55 0.57
CA GLU A 149 14.03 -11.09 -0.67
C GLU A 149 13.00 -10.89 -1.81
N ARG A 150 12.03 -11.80 -1.91
CA ARG A 150 10.94 -11.70 -2.88
C ARG A 150 10.09 -10.48 -2.61
N ARG A 151 9.75 -10.20 -1.34
CA ARG A 151 8.98 -9.02 -0.96
C ARG A 151 9.75 -7.73 -1.26
N ARG A 152 11.07 -7.70 -1.00
CA ARG A 152 11.93 -6.58 -1.41
C ARG A 152 11.88 -6.36 -2.92
N LEU A 153 11.95 -7.44 -3.72
CA LEU A 153 11.86 -7.34 -5.19
C LEU A 153 10.51 -6.78 -5.66
N GLU A 154 9.40 -7.19 -5.05
CA GLU A 154 8.07 -6.65 -5.36
C GLU A 154 7.99 -5.14 -5.09
N ILE A 155 8.49 -4.71 -3.94
CA ILE A 155 8.55 -3.28 -3.58
C ILE A 155 9.48 -2.54 -4.54
N THR A 156 10.66 -3.08 -4.85
CA THR A 156 11.61 -2.50 -5.82
C THR A 156 10.95 -2.25 -7.17
N ARG A 157 10.17 -3.21 -7.68
CA ARG A 157 9.41 -3.06 -8.92
C ARG A 157 8.39 -1.94 -8.84
N ALA A 158 7.71 -1.80 -7.72
CA ALA A 158 6.75 -0.71 -7.51
C ALA A 158 7.43 0.67 -7.48
N LEU A 159 8.62 0.77 -6.88
CA LEU A 159 9.40 2.01 -6.79
C LEU A 159 9.92 2.52 -8.14
N VAL A 160 10.02 1.66 -9.16
CA VAL A 160 10.34 2.08 -10.53
C VAL A 160 9.34 3.11 -11.07
N LEU A 161 8.09 3.04 -10.64
CA LEU A 161 7.02 3.97 -11.04
C LEU A 161 7.03 5.29 -10.25
N GLU A 162 8.01 5.50 -9.37
CA GLU A 162 8.14 6.68 -8.51
C GLU A 162 6.82 7.05 -7.81
N PRO A 163 6.28 6.13 -6.98
CA PRO A 163 4.97 6.31 -6.38
C PRO A 163 4.94 7.49 -5.41
N LYS A 164 3.83 8.25 -5.43
CA LYS A 164 3.45 9.18 -4.36
C LYS A 164 2.79 8.43 -3.21
N PHE A 165 2.06 7.36 -3.55
CA PHE A 165 1.41 6.44 -2.62
C PHE A 165 1.64 4.99 -3.03
N LEU A 166 1.96 4.17 -2.05
CA LEU A 166 2.07 2.73 -2.17
C LEU A 166 0.95 2.06 -1.37
N MET A 167 0.09 1.31 -2.05
CA MET A 167 -0.94 0.50 -1.43
C MET A 167 -0.42 -0.91 -1.22
N LEU A 168 -0.43 -1.39 0.03
CA LEU A 168 0.06 -2.71 0.43
C LEU A 168 -1.11 -3.58 0.91
N ASP A 169 -1.44 -4.62 0.17
CA ASP A 169 -2.48 -5.58 0.53
C ASP A 169 -1.85 -6.74 1.29
N GLU A 170 -2.21 -6.88 2.57
CA GLU A 170 -1.72 -7.89 3.50
C GLU A 170 -0.19 -8.11 3.44
N PRO A 171 0.63 -7.05 3.69
CA PRO A 171 2.08 -7.13 3.54
C PRO A 171 2.76 -8.11 4.49
N PHE A 172 2.13 -8.51 5.58
CA PHE A 172 2.67 -9.40 6.61
C PHE A 172 2.15 -10.84 6.51
N SER A 173 1.22 -11.10 5.58
CA SER A 173 0.58 -12.40 5.43
C SER A 173 1.55 -13.44 4.88
N GLY A 174 1.64 -14.60 5.56
CA GLY A 174 2.50 -15.71 5.12
C GLY A 174 4.00 -15.43 5.18
N VAL A 175 4.42 -14.42 5.93
CA VAL A 175 5.82 -13.99 6.10
C VAL A 175 6.30 -14.44 7.48
N ASP A 176 7.54 -14.95 7.57
CA ASP A 176 8.13 -15.31 8.85
C ASP A 176 8.46 -14.06 9.70
N PRO A 177 8.57 -14.17 11.05
CA PRO A 177 8.73 -13.02 11.93
C PRO A 177 9.98 -12.15 11.65
N ILE A 178 11.06 -12.72 11.16
CA ILE A 178 12.28 -11.97 10.81
C ILE A 178 12.00 -11.11 9.58
N SER A 179 11.42 -11.73 8.55
CA SER A 179 11.04 -11.04 7.30
C SER A 179 9.95 -9.98 7.53
N VAL A 180 9.02 -10.17 8.48
CA VAL A 180 8.04 -9.14 8.89
C VAL A 180 8.77 -7.89 9.38
N SER A 181 9.79 -8.05 10.24
CA SER A 181 10.59 -6.93 10.75
C SER A 181 11.32 -6.18 9.63
N GLU A 182 11.83 -6.89 8.62
CA GLU A 182 12.46 -6.30 7.44
C GLU A 182 11.45 -5.49 6.61
N VAL A 183 10.24 -6.04 6.38
CA VAL A 183 9.17 -5.35 5.64
C VAL A 183 8.73 -4.08 6.38
N MET A 184 8.59 -4.13 7.70
CA MET A 184 8.29 -2.95 8.52
C MET A 184 9.37 -1.87 8.39
N ALA A 185 10.65 -2.26 8.40
CA ALA A 185 11.76 -1.32 8.23
C ALA A 185 11.70 -0.63 6.86
N ILE A 186 11.39 -1.38 5.80
CA ILE A 186 11.21 -0.82 4.45
C ILE A 186 10.02 0.15 4.42
N ILE A 187 8.87 -0.22 5.00
CA ILE A 187 7.69 0.65 5.06
C ILE A 187 8.05 1.99 5.73
N ARG A 188 8.77 1.95 6.86
CA ARG A 188 9.23 3.17 7.55
C ARG A 188 10.21 3.97 6.69
N GLN A 189 11.18 3.33 6.05
CA GLN A 189 12.12 4.00 5.14
C GLN A 189 11.37 4.72 4.00
N LEU A 190 10.38 4.10 3.40
CA LEU A 190 9.58 4.68 2.32
C LEU A 190 8.73 5.86 2.83
N ARG A 191 8.09 5.72 3.99
CA ARG A 191 7.38 6.83 4.65
C ARG A 191 8.32 8.02 4.87
N ASP A 192 9.49 7.77 5.44
CA ASP A 192 10.48 8.81 5.77
C ASP A 192 11.05 9.49 4.52
N SER A 193 10.98 8.83 3.36
CA SER A 193 11.29 9.43 2.04
C SER A 193 10.14 10.24 1.44
N GLY A 194 9.00 10.38 2.14
CA GLY A 194 7.85 11.17 1.70
C GLY A 194 6.77 10.38 0.96
N ILE A 195 6.94 9.06 0.77
CA ILE A 195 5.92 8.21 0.14
C ILE A 195 4.81 7.93 1.16
N GLY A 196 3.55 8.21 0.78
CA GLY A 196 2.39 7.79 1.58
C GLY A 196 2.16 6.28 1.45
N ILE A 197 1.91 5.62 2.58
CA ILE A 197 1.61 4.18 2.60
C ILE A 197 0.17 3.97 3.05
N PHE A 198 -0.60 3.25 2.25
CA PHE A 198 -1.95 2.82 2.62
C PHE A 198 -1.98 1.29 2.65
N LEU A 199 -2.20 0.69 3.82
CA LEU A 199 -2.12 -0.76 3.97
C LEU A 199 -3.36 -1.35 4.62
N THR A 200 -3.63 -2.62 4.32
CA THR A 200 -4.58 -3.46 5.05
C THR A 200 -3.93 -4.78 5.37
N ASP A 201 -4.21 -5.32 6.57
CA ASP A 201 -3.74 -6.64 6.97
C ASP A 201 -4.73 -7.24 7.99
N HIS A 202 -4.75 -8.54 8.10
CA HIS A 202 -5.48 -9.24 9.15
C HIS A 202 -4.65 -9.45 10.41
N ASN A 203 -3.33 -9.28 10.33
CA ASN A 203 -2.43 -9.27 11.48
C ASN A 203 -2.44 -7.88 12.15
N VAL A 204 -3.41 -7.71 13.03
CA VAL A 204 -3.67 -6.43 13.71
C VAL A 204 -2.46 -5.94 14.49
N ARG A 205 -1.78 -6.85 15.21
CA ARG A 205 -0.64 -6.53 16.07
C ARG A 205 0.51 -5.95 15.25
N GLU A 206 0.87 -6.60 14.15
CA GLU A 206 1.94 -6.12 13.29
C GLU A 206 1.56 -4.82 12.57
N THR A 207 0.29 -4.68 12.19
CA THR A 207 -0.21 -3.46 11.57
C THR A 207 -0.11 -2.27 12.52
N LEU A 208 -0.59 -2.41 13.76
CA LEU A 208 -0.55 -1.32 14.75
C LEU A 208 0.87 -0.87 15.13
N ARG A 209 1.89 -1.73 14.94
CA ARG A 209 3.30 -1.41 15.17
C ARG A 209 3.93 -0.54 14.07
N VAL A 210 3.32 -0.47 12.89
CA VAL A 210 3.90 0.23 11.74
C VAL A 210 3.09 1.42 11.27
N VAL A 211 1.78 1.49 11.57
CA VAL A 211 0.93 2.61 11.16
C VAL A 211 1.10 3.82 12.06
N ASP A 212 1.04 5.01 11.49
CA ASP A 212 0.92 6.26 12.24
C ASP A 212 -0.52 6.45 12.75
N ARG A 213 -1.51 6.04 11.95
CA ARG A 213 -2.92 5.94 12.32
C ARG A 213 -3.65 4.91 11.45
N ALA A 214 -4.85 4.53 11.89
CA ALA A 214 -5.68 3.62 11.11
C ALA A 214 -7.16 4.01 11.16
N TYR A 215 -7.88 3.55 10.14
CA TYR A 215 -9.34 3.53 10.08
C TYR A 215 -9.83 2.14 10.41
N LEU A 216 -10.77 2.04 11.34
CA LEU A 216 -11.45 0.80 11.65
C LEU A 216 -12.77 0.74 10.90
N LEU A 217 -12.88 -0.19 9.97
CA LEU A 217 -14.13 -0.49 9.27
C LEU A 217 -14.95 -1.53 10.02
N TYR A 218 -16.24 -1.26 10.14
CA TYR A 218 -17.22 -2.19 10.69
C TYR A 218 -18.52 -2.10 9.89
N GLU A 219 -19.06 -3.23 9.45
CA GLU A 219 -20.30 -3.33 8.65
C GLU A 219 -20.39 -2.36 7.45
N GLY A 220 -19.27 -2.13 6.78
CA GLY A 220 -19.20 -1.29 5.58
C GLY A 220 -19.05 0.21 5.84
N LYS A 221 -18.84 0.64 7.08
CA LYS A 221 -18.63 2.05 7.48
C LYS A 221 -17.34 2.22 8.26
N VAL A 222 -16.82 3.45 8.32
CA VAL A 222 -15.79 3.81 9.28
C VAL A 222 -16.44 3.88 10.66
N LEU A 223 -16.02 3.01 11.57
CA LEU A 223 -16.46 3.00 12.95
C LEU A 223 -15.72 4.07 13.75
N THR A 224 -14.40 4.04 13.66
CA THR A 224 -13.51 4.99 14.34
C THR A 224 -12.19 5.12 13.57
N GLN A 225 -11.39 6.12 13.92
CA GLN A 225 -10.05 6.34 13.37
C GLN A 225 -9.15 6.98 14.41
N GLY A 226 -7.88 6.71 14.37
CA GLY A 226 -6.91 7.33 15.28
C GLY A 226 -5.55 6.65 15.23
N THR A 227 -4.66 7.07 16.13
CA THR A 227 -3.34 6.44 16.33
C THR A 227 -3.50 5.01 16.87
N ALA A 228 -2.43 4.22 16.83
CA ALA A 228 -2.43 2.88 17.39
C ALA A 228 -2.83 2.90 18.89
N ASP A 229 -2.27 3.82 19.67
CA ASP A 229 -2.56 3.95 21.12
C ASP A 229 -4.04 4.27 21.37
N PHE A 230 -4.61 5.17 20.55
CA PHE A 230 -6.03 5.50 20.65
C PHE A 230 -6.89 4.25 20.39
N LEU A 231 -6.64 3.53 19.28
CA LEU A 231 -7.42 2.35 18.90
C LEU A 231 -7.30 1.20 19.92
N LEU A 232 -6.14 1.06 20.56
CA LEU A 232 -5.91 0.06 21.61
C LEU A 232 -6.67 0.38 22.92
N SER A 233 -6.88 1.66 23.21
CA SER A 233 -7.59 2.12 24.42
C SER A 233 -9.08 2.33 24.23
N ASP A 234 -9.54 2.48 22.96
CA ASP A 234 -10.95 2.75 22.64
C ASP A 234 -11.86 1.56 22.93
N ALA A 235 -12.87 1.79 23.76
CA ALA A 235 -13.78 0.74 24.24
C ALA A 235 -14.56 0.08 23.09
N GLU A 236 -15.01 0.86 22.12
CA GLU A 236 -15.77 0.35 20.97
C GLU A 236 -14.90 -0.49 20.02
N THR A 237 -13.64 -0.08 19.82
CA THR A 237 -12.63 -0.85 19.08
C THR A 237 -12.35 -2.20 19.74
N ARG A 238 -12.19 -2.21 21.06
CA ARG A 238 -11.97 -3.45 21.83
C ARG A 238 -13.17 -4.37 21.76
N GLU A 239 -14.37 -3.85 21.98
CA GLU A 239 -15.61 -4.66 21.95
C GLU A 239 -15.88 -5.28 20.58
N LYS A 240 -15.74 -4.51 19.48
CA LYS A 240 -16.16 -4.92 18.13
C LYS A 240 -15.08 -5.58 17.28
N TYR A 241 -13.79 -5.42 17.67
CA TYR A 241 -12.69 -5.87 16.81
C TYR A 241 -11.53 -6.55 17.53
N LEU A 242 -10.94 -5.92 18.56
CA LEU A 242 -9.71 -6.45 19.17
C LEU A 242 -10.00 -7.58 20.17
N GLY A 243 -11.14 -7.52 20.88
CA GLY A 243 -11.41 -8.33 22.06
C GLY A 243 -10.85 -7.72 23.35
N HIS A 244 -11.41 -8.11 24.48
CA HIS A 244 -11.03 -7.52 25.78
C HIS A 244 -9.60 -7.88 26.21
N ASP A 245 -9.11 -9.09 25.83
CA ASP A 245 -7.82 -9.63 26.22
C ASP A 245 -6.69 -9.32 25.21
N PHE A 246 -6.95 -8.44 24.23
CA PHE A 246 -5.95 -8.10 23.23
C PHE A 246 -4.81 -7.29 23.84
N GLU A 247 -3.58 -7.84 23.75
CA GLU A 247 -2.32 -7.18 24.09
C GLU A 247 -1.52 -6.94 22.79
N ALA A 248 -1.00 -5.72 22.58
CA ALA A 248 -0.26 -5.30 21.40
C ALA A 248 1.23 -5.63 21.47
#